data_cb65c0be9c7448345abb89368df8b28d
#
_entry.id   cb65c0be9c7448345abb89368df8b28d
#
_cell.length_a   1.000
_cell.length_b   1.000
_cell.length_c   1.000
_cell.angle_alpha   90.00
_cell.angle_beta   90.00
_cell.angle_gamma   90.00
#
_symmetry.space_group_name_H-M   'P 1'
#
loop_
_entity.id
_entity.type
_entity.pdbx_description
1 polymer ?
#
loop_
_entity_poly.entity_id
_entity_poly.type
_entity_poly.pdbx_seq_one_letter_code
_entity_poly.pdbx_strand_id
1 'polypeptide(L)'
;MRGLVIKNTGSWYTVKTEEGKTIDSKIKGNFRLKGIRSTNPVAVGDHVIITPNQEGTAFITEIEDRRNYIIRKSPNLSKQSHIIAANIDQAFLIVTTNYPETSTTFIDRFLASAEAYRIPVTLVFNKHDLLDEDELRYQHAVMNLYETIGYQCIEIQASAEPEDEFSVEKMKSLLAGKVTLLSGNSGVGKSTIINALLPHVNLRTAEISDVHNTGMHTTTFSEMLELPMGGYLIDTPGIKGFGTFDIEREELTSYFREIFKFSKKCKFANCTHTHEPGCAVRKALEEHYIAESRYNSYLSMLEDKEENKYREAF
;
A
#
# COMPACT_ATOMS: atom_id res chain seq x y z
N MET A 1 1.82 17.29 24.77
CA MET A 1 0.67 16.39 24.59
C MET A 1 0.99 15.40 23.49
N ARG A 2 0.62 14.13 23.65
CA ARG A 2 0.78 13.09 22.62
C ARG A 2 -0.43 13.09 21.67
N GLY A 3 -0.20 12.84 20.37
CA GLY A 3 -1.27 12.73 19.41
C GLY A 3 -0.88 11.99 18.15
N LEU A 4 -1.87 11.67 17.32
CA LEU A 4 -1.76 10.98 16.05
C LEU A 4 -1.96 11.98 14.91
N VAL A 5 -1.07 12.03 13.94
CA VAL A 5 -1.21 12.85 12.72
C VAL A 5 -2.23 12.19 11.80
N ILE A 6 -3.40 12.79 11.65
CA ILE A 6 -4.49 12.25 10.82
C ILE A 6 -4.62 12.94 9.45
N LYS A 7 -4.02 14.11 9.29
CA LYS A 7 -4.02 14.85 8.00
C LYS A 7 -2.75 15.64 7.82
N ASN A 8 -2.26 15.68 6.57
CA ASN A 8 -1.10 16.45 6.17
C ASN A 8 -1.45 17.27 4.92
N THR A 9 -1.33 18.59 5.01
CA THR A 9 -1.57 19.54 3.90
C THR A 9 -0.27 20.23 3.44
N GLY A 10 0.87 19.61 3.70
CA GLY A 10 2.20 20.13 3.36
C GLY A 10 2.78 21.05 4.42
N SER A 11 2.08 22.13 4.79
CA SER A 11 2.54 23.10 5.80
C SER A 11 1.86 22.92 7.15
N TRP A 12 0.72 22.28 7.18
CA TRP A 12 -0.09 22.04 8.36
C TRP A 12 -0.41 20.56 8.54
N TYR A 13 -0.52 20.16 9.79
CA TYR A 13 -0.86 18.81 10.23
C TYR A 13 -2.04 18.89 11.19
N THR A 14 -3.09 18.12 10.92
CA THR A 14 -4.14 17.93 11.91
C THR A 14 -3.74 16.76 12.81
N VAL A 15 -3.58 17.03 14.09
CA VAL A 15 -3.19 16.05 15.11
C VAL A 15 -4.39 15.75 16.01
N LYS A 16 -4.77 14.48 16.12
CA LYS A 16 -5.77 13.99 17.05
C LYS A 16 -5.08 13.61 18.36
N THR A 17 -5.43 14.27 19.46
CA THR A 17 -4.88 13.99 20.79
C THR A 17 -5.48 12.74 21.42
N GLU A 18 -4.85 12.20 22.45
CA GLU A 18 -5.39 11.06 23.22
C GLU A 18 -6.76 11.36 23.86
N GLU A 19 -7.09 12.64 24.10
CA GLU A 19 -8.41 13.08 24.57
C GLU A 19 -9.47 13.17 23.45
N GLY A 20 -9.09 12.81 22.19
CA GLY A 20 -9.97 12.86 21.03
C GLY A 20 -10.15 14.25 20.39
N LYS A 21 -9.44 15.27 20.85
CA LYS A 21 -9.44 16.62 20.25
C LYS A 21 -8.54 16.68 19.05
N THR A 22 -8.95 17.41 18.02
CA THR A 22 -8.13 17.71 16.84
C THR A 22 -7.51 19.09 16.95
N ILE A 23 -6.21 19.21 16.71
CA ILE A 23 -5.46 20.48 16.81
C ILE A 23 -4.60 20.63 15.55
N ASP A 24 -4.77 21.77 14.87
CA ASP A 24 -3.91 22.11 13.74
C ASP A 24 -2.52 22.49 14.24
N SER A 25 -1.53 21.87 13.66
CA SER A 25 -0.16 21.89 14.14
C SER A 25 0.83 22.20 13.03
N LYS A 26 1.95 22.82 13.37
CA LYS A 26 3.10 23.04 12.48
C LYS A 26 4.35 22.41 13.06
N ILE A 27 5.31 22.13 12.20
CA ILE A 27 6.65 21.71 12.64
C ILE A 27 7.41 22.92 13.16
N LYS A 28 8.09 22.78 14.31
CA LYS A 28 8.98 23.82 14.84
C LYS A 28 10.23 23.94 13.95
N GLY A 29 10.59 25.17 13.53
CA GLY A 29 11.53 25.50 12.45
C GLY A 29 12.93 24.85 12.46
N ASN A 30 13.38 24.25 13.56
CA ASN A 30 14.67 23.57 13.66
C ASN A 30 14.55 22.03 13.77
N PHE A 31 13.40 21.47 13.38
CA PHE A 31 13.12 20.06 13.50
C PHE A 31 13.87 19.29 12.40
N ARG A 32 14.97 18.63 12.76
CA ARG A 32 15.72 17.73 11.87
C ARG A 32 15.63 16.31 12.42
N LEU A 33 14.93 15.44 11.71
CA LEU A 33 15.01 13.99 11.96
C LEU A 33 16.43 13.50 11.64
N LYS A 34 17.10 12.88 12.61
CA LYS A 34 18.39 12.23 12.39
C LYS A 34 18.21 11.14 11.33
N GLY A 35 18.84 11.31 10.16
CA GLY A 35 18.92 10.28 9.12
C GLY A 35 17.90 10.36 7.99
N ILE A 36 16.86 11.19 8.06
CA ILE A 36 15.88 11.34 6.96
C ILE A 36 16.08 12.70 6.27
N ARG A 37 16.55 12.66 5.04
CA ARG A 37 16.61 13.84 4.14
C ARG A 37 15.27 14.01 3.44
N SER A 38 14.23 14.40 4.17
CA SER A 38 12.91 14.71 3.61
C SER A 38 12.58 16.18 3.83
N THR A 39 11.96 16.83 2.83
CA THR A 39 11.39 18.17 2.97
C THR A 39 10.20 18.22 3.90
N ASN A 40 9.53 17.09 4.11
CA ASN A 40 8.37 16.94 4.98
C ASN A 40 8.56 15.72 5.88
N PRO A 41 9.13 15.91 7.09
CA PRO A 41 9.51 14.79 7.95
C PRO A 41 8.31 14.10 8.64
N VAL A 42 7.14 14.76 8.70
CA VAL A 42 5.93 14.26 9.37
C VAL A 42 4.97 13.69 8.33
N ALA A 43 4.44 12.52 8.58
CA ALA A 43 3.46 11.83 7.73
C ALA A 43 2.18 11.51 8.50
N VAL A 44 1.09 11.21 7.79
CA VAL A 44 -0.10 10.65 8.43
C VAL A 44 0.23 9.29 9.07
N GLY A 45 -0.34 9.02 10.24
CA GLY A 45 -0.02 7.84 11.03
C GLY A 45 1.17 8.02 11.99
N ASP A 46 1.88 9.15 11.96
CA ASP A 46 2.90 9.44 12.96
C ASP A 46 2.30 9.73 14.33
N HIS A 47 2.88 9.12 15.35
CA HIS A 47 2.69 9.54 16.73
C HIS A 47 3.66 10.69 17.04
N VAL A 48 3.13 11.80 17.54
CA VAL A 48 3.89 13.03 17.75
C VAL A 48 3.66 13.62 19.14
N ILE A 49 4.64 14.37 19.59
CA ILE A 49 4.48 15.24 20.76
C ILE A 49 4.23 16.66 20.26
N ILE A 50 3.13 17.27 20.72
CA ILE A 50 2.75 18.63 20.38
C ILE A 50 2.76 19.53 21.61
N THR A 51 3.12 20.81 21.39
CA THR A 51 3.06 21.87 22.39
C THR A 51 2.06 22.93 21.91
N PRO A 52 0.91 23.09 22.60
CA PRO A 52 -0.08 24.13 22.26
C PRO A 52 0.52 25.54 22.38
N ASN A 53 0.02 26.44 21.55
CA ASN A 53 0.34 27.87 21.60
C ASN A 53 -0.91 28.66 22.05
N GLN A 54 -0.75 29.98 22.21
CA GLN A 54 -1.84 30.87 22.68
C GLN A 54 -2.94 31.11 21.62
N GLU A 55 -2.68 30.72 20.37
CA GLU A 55 -3.59 30.93 19.23
C GLU A 55 -4.52 29.71 18.98
N GLY A 56 -4.48 28.70 19.84
CA GLY A 56 -5.30 27.49 19.69
C GLY A 56 -4.74 26.46 18.70
N THR A 57 -3.54 26.70 18.17
CA THR A 57 -2.76 25.76 17.36
C THR A 57 -1.63 25.14 18.18
N ALA A 58 -0.84 24.24 17.59
CA ALA A 58 0.29 23.64 18.28
C ALA A 58 1.55 23.54 17.41
N PHE A 59 2.67 23.29 18.06
CA PHE A 59 3.92 22.93 17.40
C PHE A 59 4.25 21.47 17.64
N ILE A 60 4.53 20.72 16.57
CA ILE A 60 5.12 19.39 16.64
C ILE A 60 6.57 19.56 17.06
N THR A 61 6.92 18.95 18.20
CA THR A 61 8.25 19.05 18.81
C THR A 61 9.04 17.75 18.72
N GLU A 62 8.34 16.60 18.55
CA GLU A 62 8.96 15.29 18.46
C GLU A 62 8.09 14.36 17.62
N ILE A 63 8.73 13.42 16.91
CA ILE A 63 8.07 12.28 16.23
C ILE A 63 8.57 11.02 16.93
N GLU A 64 7.65 10.16 17.36
CA GLU A 64 7.99 8.86 17.94
C GLU A 64 8.55 7.90 16.88
N ASP A 65 9.26 6.86 17.30
CA ASP A 65 9.81 5.85 16.42
C ASP A 65 8.70 5.15 15.63
N ARG A 66 8.90 5.05 14.33
CA ARG A 66 7.97 4.39 13.41
C ARG A 66 8.21 2.89 13.38
N ARG A 67 7.14 2.08 13.42
CA ARG A 67 7.23 0.63 13.17
C ARG A 67 7.52 0.33 11.69
N ASN A 68 6.87 1.06 10.82
CA ASN A 68 7.01 1.03 9.37
C ASN A 68 6.57 2.36 8.76
N TYR A 69 6.83 2.53 7.49
CA TYR A 69 6.39 3.70 6.73
C TYR A 69 6.43 3.39 5.23
N ILE A 70 5.68 4.15 4.45
CA ILE A 70 5.69 4.07 2.98
C ILE A 70 6.27 5.36 2.43
N ILE A 71 7.20 5.23 1.48
CA ILE A 71 7.77 6.37 0.76
C ILE A 71 7.30 6.40 -0.68
N ARG A 72 7.23 7.61 -1.22
CA ARG A 72 7.08 7.87 -2.65
C ARG A 72 8.35 8.56 -3.15
N LYS A 73 8.98 8.02 -4.19
CA LYS A 73 10.02 8.75 -4.91
C LYS A 73 9.43 9.91 -5.68
N SER A 74 10.11 11.04 -5.66
CA SER A 74 9.82 12.14 -6.58
C SER A 74 10.25 11.71 -7.99
N PRO A 75 9.41 11.92 -9.03
CA PRO A 75 9.81 11.64 -10.42
C PRO A 75 10.95 12.53 -10.91
N ASN A 76 11.22 13.63 -10.25
CA ASN A 76 12.34 14.50 -10.52
C ASN A 76 13.53 14.11 -9.65
N LEU A 77 14.67 13.90 -10.27
CA LEU A 77 16.03 13.55 -9.81
C LEU A 77 16.52 14.10 -8.45
N SER A 78 15.69 14.74 -7.65
CA SER A 78 16.04 15.11 -6.29
C SER A 78 16.01 13.85 -5.41
N LYS A 79 17.11 13.58 -4.73
CA LYS A 79 17.31 12.50 -3.73
C LYS A 79 16.35 12.59 -2.51
N GLN A 80 15.16 13.18 -2.69
CA GLN A 80 14.20 13.43 -1.63
C GLN A 80 13.04 12.47 -1.76
N SER A 81 12.96 11.51 -0.85
CA SER A 81 11.80 10.63 -0.68
C SER A 81 10.78 11.33 0.22
N HIS A 82 9.49 11.23 -0.14
CA HIS A 82 8.39 11.69 0.70
C HIS A 82 7.75 10.51 1.40
N ILE A 83 7.70 10.55 2.72
CA ILE A 83 6.94 9.58 3.50
C ILE A 83 5.46 9.92 3.33
N ILE A 84 4.68 8.96 2.86
CA ILE A 84 3.25 9.12 2.58
C ILE A 84 2.44 8.80 3.82
N ALA A 85 2.77 7.69 4.47
CA ALA A 85 2.10 7.21 5.67
C ALA A 85 3.07 6.39 6.53
N ALA A 86 2.78 6.33 7.84
CA ALA A 86 3.58 5.62 8.82
C ALA A 86 2.69 4.79 9.75
N ASN A 87 3.29 3.84 10.46
CA ASN A 87 2.65 3.00 11.47
C ASN A 87 1.41 2.24 10.97
N ILE A 88 1.49 1.72 9.74
CA ILE A 88 0.44 0.97 9.05
C ILE A 88 0.39 -0.44 9.64
N ASP A 89 -0.80 -0.91 10.06
CA ASP A 89 -0.99 -2.26 10.59
C ASP A 89 -1.16 -3.28 9.47
N GLN A 90 -1.83 -2.90 8.39
CA GLN A 90 -2.11 -3.77 7.24
C GLN A 90 -2.44 -2.96 5.98
N ALA A 91 -2.39 -3.62 4.83
CA ALA A 91 -2.87 -3.06 3.57
C ALA A 91 -3.95 -3.96 2.96
N PHE A 92 -4.98 -3.35 2.40
CA PHE A 92 -5.98 -4.02 1.58
C PHE A 92 -5.75 -3.61 0.13
N LEU A 93 -5.40 -4.59 -0.69
CA LEU A 93 -5.33 -4.40 -2.13
C LEU A 93 -6.64 -4.83 -2.76
N ILE A 94 -7.41 -3.85 -3.24
CA ILE A 94 -8.64 -4.12 -3.97
C ILE A 94 -8.30 -4.50 -5.40
N VAL A 95 -8.71 -5.68 -5.79
CA VAL A 95 -8.46 -6.25 -7.11
C VAL A 95 -9.78 -6.65 -7.74
N THR A 96 -9.81 -6.65 -9.08
CA THR A 96 -10.89 -7.18 -9.89
C THR A 96 -10.27 -8.03 -11.00
N THR A 97 -10.81 -9.21 -11.24
CA THR A 97 -10.33 -10.09 -12.32
C THR A 97 -10.77 -9.59 -13.69
N ASN A 98 -11.88 -8.83 -13.72
CA ASN A 98 -12.36 -8.11 -14.88
C ASN A 98 -13.05 -6.80 -14.44
N TYR A 99 -13.34 -5.90 -15.37
CA TYR A 99 -14.14 -4.66 -15.19
C TYR A 99 -13.65 -3.63 -14.15
N PRO A 100 -12.37 -3.17 -14.18
CA PRO A 100 -11.26 -3.49 -15.08
C PRO A 100 -10.40 -4.64 -14.58
N GLU A 101 -9.66 -5.28 -15.45
CA GLU A 101 -8.71 -6.31 -15.08
C GLU A 101 -7.57 -5.74 -14.22
N THR A 102 -7.25 -6.43 -13.14
CA THR A 102 -6.04 -6.21 -12.34
C THR A 102 -5.04 -7.32 -12.65
N SER A 103 -3.96 -6.99 -13.35
CA SER A 103 -2.97 -7.99 -13.73
C SER A 103 -2.27 -8.61 -12.51
N THR A 104 -1.92 -9.88 -12.60
CA THR A 104 -1.13 -10.57 -11.56
C THR A 104 0.22 -9.89 -11.33
N THR A 105 0.84 -9.33 -12.37
CA THR A 105 2.08 -8.55 -12.24
C THR A 105 1.90 -7.33 -11.35
N PHE A 106 0.77 -6.62 -11.44
CA PHE A 106 0.48 -5.50 -10.54
C PHE A 106 0.30 -5.97 -9.09
N ILE A 107 -0.45 -7.07 -8.89
CA ILE A 107 -0.64 -7.67 -7.55
C ILE A 107 0.73 -8.04 -6.97
N ASP A 108 1.56 -8.73 -7.73
CA ASP A 108 2.86 -9.24 -7.30
C ASP A 108 3.84 -8.12 -6.92
N ARG A 109 3.87 -7.05 -7.72
CA ARG A 109 4.67 -5.85 -7.43
C ARG A 109 4.20 -5.16 -6.14
N PHE A 110 2.89 -5.08 -5.93
CA PHE A 110 2.33 -4.56 -4.70
C PHE A 110 2.72 -5.41 -3.49
N LEU A 111 2.57 -6.73 -3.60
CA LEU A 111 2.93 -7.67 -2.53
C LEU A 111 4.42 -7.60 -2.18
N ALA A 112 5.31 -7.61 -3.18
CA ALA A 112 6.74 -7.48 -2.95
C ALA A 112 7.10 -6.17 -2.24
N SER A 113 6.44 -5.07 -2.61
CA SER A 113 6.62 -3.78 -1.94
C SER A 113 6.13 -3.80 -0.49
N ALA A 114 4.98 -4.41 -0.24
CA ALA A 114 4.43 -4.53 1.11
C ALA A 114 5.32 -5.40 2.01
N GLU A 115 5.89 -6.50 1.47
CA GLU A 115 6.87 -7.33 2.17
C GLU A 115 8.12 -6.52 2.56
N ALA A 116 8.64 -5.68 1.64
CA ALA A 116 9.79 -4.82 1.91
C ALA A 116 9.54 -3.85 3.08
N TYR A 117 8.29 -3.39 3.25
CA TYR A 117 7.89 -2.54 4.37
C TYR A 117 7.33 -3.28 5.57
N ARG A 118 7.28 -4.61 5.52
CA ARG A 118 6.70 -5.45 6.58
C ARG A 118 5.25 -5.10 6.88
N ILE A 119 4.46 -4.86 5.83
CA ILE A 119 3.03 -4.57 5.93
C ILE A 119 2.26 -5.81 5.47
N PRO A 120 1.50 -6.47 6.35
CA PRO A 120 0.61 -7.57 5.97
C PRO A 120 -0.42 -7.12 4.94
N VAL A 121 -0.67 -7.94 3.92
CA VAL A 121 -1.64 -7.63 2.85
C VAL A 121 -2.78 -8.64 2.87
N THR A 122 -4.00 -8.12 2.75
CA THR A 122 -5.19 -8.87 2.35
C THR A 122 -5.56 -8.47 0.92
N LEU A 123 -5.70 -9.44 0.03
CA LEU A 123 -6.24 -9.26 -1.31
C LEU A 123 -7.77 -9.28 -1.23
N VAL A 124 -8.41 -8.23 -1.70
CA VAL A 124 -9.86 -8.07 -1.67
C VAL A 124 -10.38 -8.11 -3.10
N PHE A 125 -10.95 -9.25 -3.48
CA PHE A 125 -11.54 -9.46 -4.80
C PHE A 125 -12.95 -8.88 -4.80
N ASN A 126 -13.15 -7.82 -5.58
CA ASN A 126 -14.41 -7.07 -5.64
C ASN A 126 -15.12 -7.28 -6.98
N LYS A 127 -16.42 -6.94 -7.02
CA LYS A 127 -17.31 -7.05 -8.17
C LYS A 127 -17.65 -8.50 -8.55
N HIS A 128 -17.86 -9.33 -7.54
CA HIS A 128 -18.33 -10.71 -7.71
C HIS A 128 -19.56 -10.80 -8.63
N ASP A 129 -20.48 -9.82 -8.52
CA ASP A 129 -21.73 -9.72 -9.26
C ASP A 129 -21.58 -9.53 -10.78
N LEU A 130 -20.43 -9.12 -11.24
CA LEU A 130 -20.19 -8.85 -12.67
C LEU A 130 -19.54 -10.02 -13.41
N LEU A 131 -19.15 -11.09 -12.69
CA LEU A 131 -18.38 -12.19 -13.24
C LEU A 131 -19.29 -13.33 -13.69
N ASP A 132 -19.00 -13.90 -14.85
CA ASP A 132 -19.60 -15.16 -15.28
C ASP A 132 -18.92 -16.38 -14.64
N GLU A 133 -19.43 -17.59 -14.92
CA GLU A 133 -18.91 -18.82 -14.32
C GLU A 133 -17.44 -19.09 -14.67
N ASP A 134 -16.98 -18.76 -15.87
CA ASP A 134 -15.58 -18.94 -16.30
C ASP A 134 -14.67 -17.94 -15.61
N GLU A 135 -15.10 -16.70 -15.51
CA GLU A 135 -14.42 -15.62 -14.82
C GLU A 135 -14.32 -15.90 -13.30
N LEU A 136 -15.37 -16.42 -12.69
CA LEU A 136 -15.37 -16.86 -11.28
C LEU A 136 -14.39 -18.02 -11.05
N ARG A 137 -14.36 -19.01 -11.97
CA ARG A 137 -13.36 -20.09 -11.89
C ARG A 137 -11.93 -19.56 -11.96
N TYR A 138 -11.69 -18.61 -12.83
CA TYR A 138 -10.38 -17.94 -12.93
C TYR A 138 -10.06 -17.15 -11.64
N GLN A 139 -11.01 -16.37 -11.12
CA GLN A 139 -10.83 -15.64 -9.86
C GLN A 139 -10.45 -16.57 -8.70
N HIS A 140 -11.18 -17.68 -8.54
CA HIS A 140 -10.90 -18.66 -7.49
C HIS A 140 -9.53 -19.33 -7.68
N ALA A 141 -9.09 -19.57 -8.92
CA ALA A 141 -7.75 -20.08 -9.19
C ALA A 141 -6.65 -19.06 -8.78
N VAL A 142 -6.87 -17.79 -9.05
CA VAL A 142 -5.96 -16.70 -8.63
C VAL A 142 -5.95 -16.56 -7.10
N MET A 143 -7.11 -16.59 -6.45
CA MET A 143 -7.20 -16.57 -4.98
C MET A 143 -6.44 -17.73 -4.36
N ASN A 144 -6.68 -18.97 -4.83
CA ASN A 144 -6.00 -20.17 -4.34
C ASN A 144 -4.47 -20.10 -4.51
N LEU A 145 -3.98 -19.49 -5.61
CA LEU A 145 -2.55 -19.23 -5.80
C LEU A 145 -1.99 -18.40 -4.66
N TYR A 146 -2.61 -17.25 -4.36
CA TYR A 146 -2.11 -16.34 -3.32
C TYR A 146 -2.29 -16.90 -1.91
N GLU A 147 -3.37 -17.61 -1.64
CA GLU A 147 -3.60 -18.30 -0.36
C GLU A 147 -2.56 -19.40 -0.11
N THR A 148 -2.19 -20.18 -1.15
CA THR A 148 -1.13 -21.18 -1.08
C THR A 148 0.23 -20.57 -0.72
N ILE A 149 0.50 -19.35 -1.16
CA ILE A 149 1.70 -18.59 -0.83
C ILE A 149 1.62 -17.98 0.59
N GLY A 150 0.42 -17.94 1.18
CA GLY A 150 0.17 -17.47 2.54
C GLY A 150 -0.34 -16.02 2.63
N TYR A 151 -0.95 -15.50 1.58
CA TYR A 151 -1.71 -14.24 1.63
C TYR A 151 -3.17 -14.51 1.94
N GLN A 152 -3.78 -13.63 2.71
CA GLN A 152 -5.22 -13.67 2.95
C GLN A 152 -5.96 -13.15 1.71
N CYS A 153 -6.97 -13.90 1.23
CA CYS A 153 -7.88 -13.44 0.20
C CYS A 153 -9.30 -13.37 0.74
N ILE A 154 -10.04 -12.36 0.35
CA ILE A 154 -11.49 -12.25 0.59
C ILE A 154 -12.18 -11.83 -0.69
N GLU A 155 -13.41 -12.27 -0.84
CA GLU A 155 -14.27 -11.95 -1.97
C GLU A 155 -15.43 -11.10 -1.49
N ILE A 156 -15.69 -9.99 -2.21
CA ILE A 156 -16.76 -9.05 -1.88
C ILE A 156 -17.49 -8.55 -3.12
N GLN A 157 -18.66 -8.00 -2.86
CA GLN A 157 -19.42 -7.15 -3.75
C GLN A 157 -19.71 -5.84 -3.01
N ALA A 158 -19.03 -4.77 -3.39
CA ALA A 158 -19.10 -3.50 -2.65
C ALA A 158 -20.49 -2.84 -2.68
N SER A 159 -21.35 -3.24 -3.62
CA SER A 159 -22.74 -2.79 -3.78
C SER A 159 -23.77 -3.71 -3.11
N ALA A 160 -23.33 -4.83 -2.49
CA ALA A 160 -24.23 -5.79 -1.86
C ALA A 160 -24.85 -5.23 -0.58
N GLU A 161 -26.07 -5.67 -0.28
CA GLU A 161 -26.74 -5.37 0.98
C GLU A 161 -25.97 -5.96 2.18
N PRO A 162 -26.11 -5.39 3.38
CA PRO A 162 -25.33 -5.84 4.54
C PRO A 162 -25.47 -7.31 4.91
N GLU A 163 -26.63 -7.91 4.63
CA GLU A 163 -26.93 -9.31 4.91
C GLU A 163 -26.34 -10.29 3.89
N ASP A 164 -25.87 -9.78 2.76
CA ASP A 164 -25.25 -10.59 1.72
C ASP A 164 -23.89 -11.15 2.17
N GLU A 165 -23.63 -12.40 1.82
CA GLU A 165 -22.36 -13.05 2.16
C GLU A 165 -21.13 -12.38 1.51
N PHE A 166 -21.32 -11.63 0.42
CA PHE A 166 -20.26 -10.87 -0.26
C PHE A 166 -20.21 -9.41 0.15
N SER A 167 -20.98 -8.98 1.14
CA SER A 167 -21.02 -7.58 1.55
C SER A 167 -19.70 -7.11 2.18
N VAL A 168 -19.51 -5.81 2.22
CA VAL A 168 -18.35 -5.17 2.89
C VAL A 168 -18.32 -5.39 4.40
N GLU A 169 -19.40 -5.91 4.99
CA GLU A 169 -19.48 -6.24 6.42
C GLU A 169 -18.35 -7.20 6.84
N LYS A 170 -17.95 -8.14 5.95
CA LYS A 170 -16.80 -9.03 6.18
C LYS A 170 -15.50 -8.26 6.48
N MET A 171 -15.33 -7.08 5.89
CA MET A 171 -14.13 -6.26 6.08
C MET A 171 -14.10 -5.61 7.47
N LYS A 172 -15.26 -5.33 8.08
CA LYS A 172 -15.33 -4.57 9.33
C LYS A 172 -14.53 -5.21 10.46
N SER A 173 -14.63 -6.53 10.61
CA SER A 173 -13.88 -7.27 11.64
C SER A 173 -12.37 -7.22 11.42
N LEU A 174 -11.93 -7.22 10.16
CA LEU A 174 -10.52 -7.14 9.78
C LEU A 174 -9.95 -5.74 9.93
N LEU A 175 -10.81 -4.72 9.82
CA LEU A 175 -10.46 -3.30 9.90
C LEU A 175 -10.47 -2.76 11.34
N ALA A 176 -11.27 -3.36 12.22
CA ALA A 176 -11.51 -2.85 13.56
C ALA A 176 -10.22 -2.61 14.36
N GLY A 177 -10.05 -1.39 14.83
CA GLY A 177 -8.91 -0.97 15.64
C GLY A 177 -7.56 -0.88 14.92
N LYS A 178 -7.54 -1.03 13.58
CA LYS A 178 -6.29 -1.04 12.80
C LYS A 178 -6.17 0.19 11.90
N VAL A 179 -4.91 0.55 11.63
CA VAL A 179 -4.54 1.52 10.58
C VAL A 179 -4.36 0.73 9.28
N THR A 180 -5.30 0.85 8.37
CA THR A 180 -5.34 0.10 7.12
C THR A 180 -5.11 1.00 5.92
N LEU A 181 -4.11 0.66 5.11
CA LEU A 181 -3.91 1.27 3.79
C LEU A 181 -4.86 0.63 2.78
N LEU A 182 -5.67 1.43 2.10
CA LEU A 182 -6.51 0.96 1.00
C LEU A 182 -5.86 1.30 -0.34
N SER A 183 -5.60 0.30 -1.17
CA SER A 183 -4.96 0.45 -2.47
C SER A 183 -5.68 -0.35 -3.56
N GLY A 184 -5.35 -0.09 -4.81
CA GLY A 184 -5.89 -0.77 -5.99
C GLY A 184 -5.99 0.17 -7.19
N ASN A 185 -6.19 -0.38 -8.37
CA ASN A 185 -6.30 0.37 -9.62
C ASN A 185 -7.52 1.31 -9.64
N SER A 186 -7.56 2.23 -10.61
CA SER A 186 -8.77 3.02 -10.87
C SER A 186 -9.91 2.09 -11.31
N GLY A 187 -11.13 2.36 -10.84
CA GLY A 187 -12.31 1.60 -11.23
C GLY A 187 -12.56 0.27 -10.51
N VAL A 188 -11.65 -0.20 -9.64
CA VAL A 188 -11.85 -1.47 -8.88
C VAL A 188 -12.89 -1.37 -7.75
N GLY A 189 -13.44 -0.18 -7.47
CA GLY A 189 -14.52 0.02 -6.50
C GLY A 189 -14.07 0.54 -5.13
N LYS A 190 -12.87 1.11 -4.98
CA LYS A 190 -12.38 1.67 -3.70
C LYS A 190 -13.35 2.69 -3.09
N SER A 191 -13.80 3.67 -3.86
CA SER A 191 -14.74 4.71 -3.38
C SER A 191 -16.08 4.12 -2.94
N THR A 192 -16.56 3.09 -3.63
CA THR A 192 -17.79 2.37 -3.25
C THR A 192 -17.61 1.67 -1.91
N ILE A 193 -16.47 0.98 -1.71
CA ILE A 193 -16.12 0.33 -0.46
C ILE A 193 -16.03 1.36 0.69
N ILE A 194 -15.35 2.49 0.45
CA ILE A 194 -15.22 3.54 1.48
C ILE A 194 -16.59 4.11 1.84
N ASN A 195 -17.45 4.39 0.86
CA ASN A 195 -18.80 4.90 1.11
C ASN A 195 -19.69 3.90 1.88
N ALA A 196 -19.53 2.60 1.60
CA ALA A 196 -20.25 1.56 2.33
C ALA A 196 -19.76 1.41 3.78
N LEU A 197 -18.45 1.55 4.03
CA LEU A 197 -17.87 1.53 5.37
C LEU A 197 -18.11 2.82 6.15
N LEU A 198 -18.22 3.96 5.47
CA LEU A 198 -18.33 5.31 6.01
C LEU A 198 -19.47 6.08 5.33
N PRO A 199 -20.75 5.79 5.62
CA PRO A 199 -21.89 6.38 4.90
C PRO A 199 -21.99 7.91 5.00
N HIS A 200 -21.34 8.52 6.00
CA HIS A 200 -21.27 9.97 6.18
C HIS A 200 -20.14 10.62 5.33
N VAL A 201 -19.23 9.85 4.78
CA VAL A 201 -18.15 10.29 3.88
C VAL A 201 -18.64 10.11 2.45
N ASN A 202 -19.35 11.10 1.92
CA ASN A 202 -19.91 11.02 0.57
C ASN A 202 -18.80 11.23 -0.49
N LEU A 203 -17.98 10.21 -0.76
CA LEU A 203 -17.02 10.23 -1.85
C LEU A 203 -17.77 10.00 -3.17
N ARG A 204 -17.59 10.90 -4.15
CA ARG A 204 -18.18 10.73 -5.47
C ARG A 204 -17.57 9.50 -6.16
N THR A 205 -18.42 8.53 -6.51
CA THR A 205 -17.99 7.22 -7.04
C THR A 205 -17.54 7.23 -8.50
N ALA A 206 -17.82 8.28 -9.28
CA ALA A 206 -17.55 8.30 -10.72
C ALA A 206 -16.45 9.26 -11.19
N GLU A 207 -15.99 10.21 -10.40
CA GLU A 207 -15.22 11.36 -10.91
C GLU A 207 -13.92 11.70 -10.18
N ILE A 208 -13.43 10.88 -9.25
CA ILE A 208 -12.19 11.21 -8.53
C ILE A 208 -10.94 11.15 -9.42
N SER A 209 -11.01 10.51 -10.59
CA SER A 209 -9.92 10.51 -11.57
C SER A 209 -9.89 11.76 -12.48
N ASP A 210 -11.01 12.48 -12.68
CA ASP A 210 -11.10 13.55 -13.68
C ASP A 210 -11.11 14.98 -13.11
N VAL A 211 -11.44 15.17 -11.83
CA VAL A 211 -11.46 16.52 -11.22
C VAL A 211 -10.04 17.07 -10.93
N HIS A 212 -9.00 16.24 -11.04
CA HIS A 212 -7.61 16.71 -10.92
C HIS A 212 -6.95 17.06 -12.27
N ASN A 213 -7.70 17.13 -13.39
CA ASN A 213 -7.16 17.48 -14.70
C ASN A 213 -7.28 18.96 -15.06
N THR A 214 -7.74 19.83 -14.17
CA THR A 214 -7.65 21.28 -14.37
C THR A 214 -6.51 21.86 -13.53
N GLY A 215 -5.38 21.98 -14.19
CA GLY A 215 -4.17 22.73 -13.86
C GLY A 215 -4.09 23.39 -12.49
N MET A 216 -3.26 22.84 -11.65
CA MET A 216 -2.24 23.46 -10.78
C MET A 216 -1.86 22.48 -9.66
N HIS A 217 -0.58 22.12 -9.60
CA HIS A 217 0.12 21.48 -8.48
C HIS A 217 -0.66 20.43 -7.68
N THR A 218 -0.65 19.19 -8.14
CA THR A 218 -1.13 18.00 -7.38
C THR A 218 -0.25 17.76 -6.15
N THR A 219 -0.46 18.55 -5.11
CA THR A 219 -0.02 18.19 -3.77
C THR A 219 -0.99 17.11 -3.30
N THR A 220 -0.59 15.86 -3.42
CA THR A 220 -1.39 14.71 -2.97
C THR A 220 -1.36 14.70 -1.45
N PHE A 221 -2.36 15.28 -0.82
CA PHE A 221 -2.52 15.28 0.63
C PHE A 221 -3.00 13.89 1.06
N SER A 222 -2.35 13.32 2.06
CA SER A 222 -2.78 12.06 2.67
C SER A 222 -3.66 12.37 3.88
N GLU A 223 -4.75 11.62 4.03
CA GLU A 223 -5.70 11.75 5.14
C GLU A 223 -6.08 10.37 5.67
N MET A 224 -6.27 10.26 6.97
CA MET A 224 -6.79 9.09 7.65
C MET A 224 -8.28 9.29 7.94
N LEU A 225 -9.11 8.39 7.44
CA LEU A 225 -10.54 8.36 7.70
C LEU A 225 -10.81 7.46 8.91
N GLU A 226 -11.40 8.02 9.96
CA GLU A 226 -11.72 7.26 11.16
C GLU A 226 -12.90 6.32 10.93
N LEU A 227 -12.75 5.07 11.35
CA LEU A 227 -13.76 4.04 11.19
C LEU A 227 -14.71 3.98 12.41
N PRO A 228 -16.02 3.78 12.23
CA PRO A 228 -16.97 3.66 13.34
C PRO A 228 -16.66 2.54 14.33
N MET A 229 -16.03 1.45 13.84
CA MET A 229 -15.58 0.33 14.66
C MET A 229 -14.20 0.55 15.30
N GLY A 230 -13.67 1.77 15.23
CA GLY A 230 -12.30 2.11 15.61
C GLY A 230 -11.27 1.76 14.53
N GLY A 231 -10.09 2.40 14.61
CA GLY A 231 -9.07 2.33 13.58
C GLY A 231 -9.26 3.36 12.48
N TYR A 232 -8.44 3.27 11.43
CA TYR A 232 -8.38 4.26 10.36
C TYR A 232 -8.18 3.61 9.00
N LEU A 233 -8.83 4.17 7.97
CA LEU A 233 -8.47 3.95 6.58
C LEU A 233 -7.55 5.08 6.10
N ILE A 234 -6.44 4.73 5.48
CA ILE A 234 -5.61 5.66 4.71
C ILE A 234 -5.99 5.47 3.25
N ASP A 235 -6.76 6.44 2.72
CA ASP A 235 -6.96 6.54 1.28
C ASP A 235 -5.85 7.40 0.70
N THR A 236 -5.16 6.88 -0.26
CA THR A 236 -4.07 7.58 -0.91
C THR A 236 -4.41 7.80 -2.39
N PRO A 237 -5.14 8.88 -2.70
CA PRO A 237 -5.32 9.30 -4.08
C PRO A 237 -3.92 9.55 -4.67
N GLY A 238 -3.53 8.73 -5.66
CA GLY A 238 -2.24 8.89 -6.33
C GLY A 238 -1.09 7.99 -5.87
N ILE A 239 -1.32 6.95 -5.07
CA ILE A 239 -0.38 5.81 -5.03
C ILE A 239 -0.54 4.98 -6.33
N LYS A 240 -0.55 5.63 -7.49
CA LYS A 240 -0.30 4.96 -8.79
C LYS A 240 1.13 4.40 -8.89
N GLY A 241 1.93 4.57 -7.85
CA GLY A 241 3.32 4.17 -7.78
C GLY A 241 3.70 3.34 -6.55
N PHE A 242 2.72 2.74 -5.84
CA PHE A 242 3.06 1.70 -4.88
C PHE A 242 3.55 0.49 -5.69
N GLY A 243 4.82 0.19 -5.61
CA GLY A 243 5.47 -0.85 -6.43
C GLY A 243 6.66 -0.37 -7.26
N THR A 244 6.95 0.93 -7.29
CA THR A 244 8.20 1.45 -7.87
C THR A 244 9.21 1.71 -6.76
N PHE A 245 9.59 0.64 -6.05
CA PHE A 245 10.58 0.71 -4.98
C PHE A 245 12.00 0.57 -5.51
N ASP A 246 12.91 1.26 -4.85
CA ASP A 246 14.33 0.90 -4.80
C ASP A 246 14.52 -0.34 -3.93
N ILE A 247 13.94 -1.45 -4.37
CA ILE A 247 14.32 -2.75 -3.86
C ILE A 247 15.66 -3.06 -4.51
N GLU A 248 16.72 -3.18 -3.73
CA GLU A 248 17.99 -3.63 -4.29
C GLU A 248 17.80 -5.01 -4.92
N ARG A 249 18.52 -5.26 -6.04
CA ARG A 249 18.37 -6.50 -6.80
C ARG A 249 18.59 -7.74 -5.94
N GLU A 250 19.55 -7.64 -5.04
CA GLU A 250 19.94 -8.68 -4.10
C GLU A 250 18.87 -9.00 -3.07
N GLU A 251 18.00 -8.03 -2.76
CA GLU A 251 16.92 -8.16 -1.78
C GLU A 251 15.62 -8.68 -2.39
N LEU A 252 15.42 -8.55 -3.71
CA LEU A 252 14.15 -8.84 -4.37
C LEU A 252 13.66 -10.27 -4.10
N THR A 253 14.58 -11.24 -4.08
CA THR A 253 14.27 -12.64 -3.74
C THR A 253 13.56 -12.76 -2.40
N SER A 254 13.92 -11.92 -1.42
CA SER A 254 13.38 -11.96 -0.05
C SER A 254 11.91 -11.54 0.00
N TYR A 255 11.44 -10.81 -0.99
CA TYR A 255 10.09 -10.25 -1.04
C TYR A 255 9.09 -11.08 -1.84
N PHE A 256 9.55 -12.22 -2.38
CA PHE A 256 8.70 -13.26 -2.96
C PHE A 256 8.77 -14.50 -2.07
N ARG A 257 7.77 -14.72 -1.23
CA ARG A 257 7.76 -15.74 -0.15
C ARG A 257 8.15 -17.14 -0.63
N GLU A 258 7.55 -17.60 -1.73
CA GLU A 258 7.81 -18.91 -2.32
C GLU A 258 9.20 -18.97 -2.97
N ILE A 259 9.62 -17.92 -3.68
CA ILE A 259 10.97 -17.85 -4.26
C ILE A 259 12.01 -17.87 -3.14
N PHE A 260 11.83 -17.06 -2.10
CA PHE A 260 12.70 -17.04 -0.92
C PHE A 260 12.79 -18.39 -0.23
N LYS A 261 11.66 -19.11 -0.10
CA LYS A 261 11.64 -20.45 0.50
C LYS A 261 12.57 -21.43 -0.25
N PHE A 262 12.50 -21.43 -1.57
CA PHE A 262 13.31 -22.33 -2.40
C PHE A 262 14.75 -21.83 -2.59
N SER A 263 15.00 -20.50 -2.57
CA SER A 263 16.31 -19.90 -2.76
C SER A 263 17.35 -20.40 -1.75
N LYS A 264 16.92 -20.75 -0.54
CA LYS A 264 17.77 -21.31 0.53
C LYS A 264 18.46 -22.62 0.13
N LYS A 265 17.99 -23.29 -0.93
CA LYS A 265 18.56 -24.53 -1.47
C LYS A 265 19.40 -24.32 -2.72
N CYS A 266 19.59 -23.07 -3.17
CA CYS A 266 20.44 -22.76 -4.31
C CYS A 266 21.91 -23.04 -4.01
N LYS A 267 22.64 -23.45 -5.03
CA LYS A 267 24.08 -23.72 -4.93
C LYS A 267 24.89 -22.45 -4.60
N PHE A 268 24.46 -21.30 -5.10
CA PHE A 268 25.15 -20.01 -4.94
C PHE A 268 24.34 -19.08 -4.04
N ALA A 269 25.01 -18.43 -3.09
CA ALA A 269 24.36 -17.50 -2.17
C ALA A 269 23.80 -16.23 -2.85
N ASN A 270 24.42 -15.82 -3.98
CA ASN A 270 24.02 -14.67 -4.79
C ASN A 270 23.26 -15.08 -6.07
N CYS A 271 22.57 -16.22 -6.04
CA CYS A 271 21.77 -16.70 -7.15
C CYS A 271 20.66 -15.71 -7.50
N THR A 272 20.60 -15.28 -8.76
CA THR A 272 19.52 -14.40 -9.28
C THR A 272 18.33 -15.18 -9.82
N HIS A 273 18.42 -16.52 -9.79
CA HIS A 273 17.41 -17.47 -10.27
C HIS A 273 17.09 -17.36 -11.77
N THR A 274 17.96 -16.73 -12.56
CA THR A 274 17.77 -16.53 -14.00
C THR A 274 18.46 -17.63 -14.83
N HIS A 275 19.77 -17.80 -14.70
CA HIS A 275 20.58 -18.69 -15.55
C HIS A 275 21.56 -19.59 -14.79
N GLU A 276 21.65 -19.45 -13.47
CA GLU A 276 22.65 -20.16 -12.67
C GLU A 276 22.39 -21.66 -12.65
N PRO A 277 23.47 -22.48 -12.84
CA PRO A 277 23.35 -23.93 -12.80
C PRO A 277 23.04 -24.41 -11.36
N GLY A 278 22.13 -25.38 -11.24
CA GLY A 278 21.73 -25.91 -9.92
C GLY A 278 20.86 -24.94 -9.10
N CYS A 279 20.14 -24.04 -9.77
CA CYS A 279 19.20 -23.14 -9.13
C CYS A 279 17.96 -23.91 -8.65
N ALA A 280 17.71 -23.90 -7.32
CA ALA A 280 16.59 -24.60 -6.73
C ALA A 280 15.24 -23.92 -7.02
N VAL A 281 15.24 -22.63 -7.28
CA VAL A 281 14.03 -21.87 -7.66
C VAL A 281 13.58 -22.28 -9.06
N ARG A 282 14.50 -22.37 -10.04
CA ARG A 282 14.17 -22.83 -11.39
C ARG A 282 13.68 -24.28 -11.39
N LYS A 283 14.31 -25.14 -10.59
CA LYS A 283 13.83 -26.51 -10.41
C LYS A 283 12.43 -26.55 -9.83
N ALA A 284 12.14 -25.72 -8.82
CA ALA A 284 10.81 -25.61 -8.22
C ALA A 284 9.75 -25.07 -9.22
N LEU A 285 10.14 -24.17 -10.14
CA LEU A 285 9.29 -23.73 -11.24
C LEU A 285 8.97 -24.89 -12.20
N GLU A 286 9.99 -25.66 -12.64
CA GLU A 286 9.82 -26.85 -13.51
C GLU A 286 8.93 -27.93 -12.86
N GLU A 287 8.99 -28.05 -11.54
CA GLU A 287 8.19 -28.99 -10.75
C GLU A 287 6.81 -28.39 -10.33
N HIS A 288 6.45 -27.19 -10.81
CA HIS A 288 5.18 -26.49 -10.54
C HIS A 288 4.93 -26.12 -9.06
N TYR A 289 5.96 -26.04 -8.22
CA TYR A 289 5.89 -25.51 -6.86
C TYR A 289 5.88 -23.98 -6.82
N ILE A 290 6.31 -23.34 -7.90
CA ILE A 290 6.26 -21.89 -8.11
C ILE A 290 5.41 -21.64 -9.36
N ALA A 291 4.43 -20.78 -9.28
CA ALA A 291 3.62 -20.42 -10.43
C ALA A 291 4.43 -19.59 -11.44
N GLU A 292 4.25 -19.87 -12.72
CA GLU A 292 4.95 -19.16 -13.79
C GLU A 292 4.65 -17.67 -13.79
N SER A 293 3.40 -17.25 -13.52
CA SER A 293 3.03 -15.84 -13.40
C SER A 293 3.84 -15.10 -12.32
N ARG A 294 4.04 -15.73 -11.17
CA ARG A 294 4.83 -15.20 -10.06
C ARG A 294 6.31 -15.07 -10.43
N TYR A 295 6.85 -16.10 -11.07
CA TYR A 295 8.24 -16.07 -11.53
C TYR A 295 8.46 -15.00 -12.61
N ASN A 296 7.52 -14.84 -13.55
CA ASN A 296 7.56 -13.80 -14.57
C ASN A 296 7.48 -12.40 -13.97
N SER A 297 6.64 -12.19 -12.95
CA SER A 297 6.59 -10.93 -12.19
C SER A 297 7.93 -10.64 -11.50
N TYR A 298 8.56 -11.64 -10.91
CA TYR A 298 9.88 -11.52 -10.30
C TYR A 298 10.94 -11.10 -11.34
N LEU A 299 10.98 -11.76 -12.50
CA LEU A 299 11.91 -11.41 -13.58
C LEU A 299 11.68 -9.97 -14.09
N SER A 300 10.41 -9.58 -14.31
CA SER A 300 10.07 -8.22 -14.72
C SER A 300 10.58 -7.16 -13.73
N MET A 301 10.52 -7.44 -12.42
CA MET A 301 11.07 -6.51 -11.42
C MET A 301 12.60 -6.48 -11.39
N LEU A 302 13.28 -7.58 -11.75
CA LEU A 302 14.73 -7.61 -11.92
C LEU A 302 15.18 -6.76 -13.13
N GLU A 303 14.45 -6.85 -14.25
CA GLU A 303 14.74 -6.11 -15.50
C GLU A 303 14.55 -4.60 -15.33
N ASP A 304 13.50 -4.14 -14.65
CA ASP A 304 13.27 -2.70 -14.37
C ASP A 304 14.50 -2.05 -13.69
N LYS A 305 15.27 -2.83 -12.94
CA LYS A 305 16.47 -2.34 -12.26
C LYS A 305 17.69 -2.24 -13.18
N GLU A 306 17.78 -3.10 -14.18
CA GLU A 306 18.86 -3.03 -15.16
C GLU A 306 18.71 -1.78 -16.04
N GLU A 307 17.51 -1.50 -16.53
CA GLU A 307 17.27 -0.29 -17.33
C GLU A 307 17.56 1.02 -16.56
N ASN A 308 17.22 1.08 -15.28
CA ASN A 308 17.49 2.27 -14.47
C ASN A 308 18.98 2.50 -14.22
N LYS A 309 19.79 1.45 -14.08
CA LYS A 309 21.26 1.57 -13.98
C LYS A 309 21.90 2.19 -15.22
N TYR A 310 21.38 1.88 -16.42
CA TYR A 310 21.88 2.46 -17.67
C TYR A 310 21.43 3.92 -17.89
N ARG A 311 20.31 4.34 -17.30
CA ARG A 311 19.82 5.73 -17.38
C ARG A 311 20.50 6.69 -16.38
N GLU A 312 21.09 6.18 -15.31
CA GLU A 312 21.86 6.97 -14.34
C GLU A 312 23.33 7.19 -14.74
N ALA A 313 23.79 6.52 -15.80
CA ALA A 313 25.17 6.58 -16.28
C ALA A 313 25.38 7.56 -17.45
N PHE A 314 24.37 8.33 -17.85
CA PHE A 314 24.44 9.38 -18.88
C PHE A 314 23.88 10.72 -18.27
#